data_33a76579a4af6d48a2462cec5f686fd5
#
_entry.id   33a76579a4af6d48a2462cec5f686fd5
#
_cell.length_a   1.000
_cell.length_b   1.000
_cell.length_c   1.000
_cell.angle_alpha   90.00
_cell.angle_beta   90.00
_cell.angle_gamma   90.00
#
_symmetry.space_group_name_H-M   'P 1'
#
loop_
_entity.id
_entity.type
_entity.pdbx_description
1 polymer ?
#
loop_
_entity_poly.entity_id
_entity_poly.type
_entity_poly.pdbx_seq_one_letter_code
_entity_poly.pdbx_strand_id
1 'polypeptide(L)'
;HPAGNRETDVDPIPTVHTTALRHLKLLHRGKVRDIYELDAAHMLIVTTDRLSAFDVVLPDPIPHKGRVLTEISEFWFARTRAIVPNQLSGRSLDALPLEPEERQMLEGRAVIVRRLKALPIEAVVRGYLIGSGWKDYQANGAICGIRLPAGLRQAEQLPEPIFTPSTKAAVGDHDENVGFDVVVDKIGAELAEQIRAKTLEIYAFAARYARERGIIIADTKLEFGLDENGVLHVMDEMLTPDSSRFWPADTYQVGVSPPSYDKQYVRDYLETLDWNKTAPGPHVPAEIIAATRGKYAEALLRLADITVE
;
A
#
# COMPACT_ATOMS: atom_id res chain seq x y z
N HIS A 1 43.00 -35.48 -3.40
CA HIS A 1 41.99 -34.90 -2.50
C HIS A 1 41.12 -33.95 -3.30
N PRO A 2 39.82 -34.21 -3.49
CA PRO A 2 38.91 -33.23 -4.04
C PRO A 2 38.49 -32.28 -2.91
N ALA A 3 38.70 -30.99 -3.13
CA ALA A 3 38.18 -29.93 -2.28
C ALA A 3 36.64 -29.99 -2.34
N GLY A 4 36.03 -30.30 -1.20
CA GLY A 4 34.60 -30.29 -1.08
C GLY A 4 34.08 -28.87 -1.24
N ASN A 5 33.19 -28.66 -2.21
CA ASN A 5 32.29 -27.52 -2.26
C ASN A 5 31.46 -27.53 -0.97
N ARG A 6 31.74 -26.63 -0.06
CA ARG A 6 30.78 -26.23 0.94
C ARG A 6 29.78 -25.34 0.21
N GLU A 7 28.67 -25.92 -0.22
CA GLU A 7 27.46 -25.16 -0.39
C GLU A 7 27.19 -24.50 0.97
N THR A 8 27.29 -23.20 1.02
CA THR A 8 26.80 -22.43 2.16
C THR A 8 25.30 -22.64 2.17
N ASP A 9 24.83 -23.52 3.04
CA ASP A 9 23.43 -23.61 3.43
C ASP A 9 23.05 -22.23 3.99
N VAL A 10 22.53 -21.36 3.11
CA VAL A 10 21.91 -20.13 3.53
C VAL A 10 20.53 -20.55 4.03
N ASP A 11 20.31 -20.43 5.34
CA ASP A 11 19.00 -20.67 5.93
C ASP A 11 17.94 -19.85 5.17
N PRO A 12 16.79 -20.47 4.80
CA PRO A 12 15.75 -19.73 4.11
C PRO A 12 15.26 -18.56 4.97
N ILE A 13 15.03 -17.40 4.34
CA ILE A 13 14.54 -16.21 5.03
C ILE A 13 13.17 -16.54 5.62
N PRO A 14 12.95 -16.31 6.94
CA PRO A 14 11.65 -16.54 7.55
C PRO A 14 10.56 -15.70 6.89
N THR A 15 9.41 -16.32 6.61
CA THR A 15 8.25 -15.65 6.04
C THR A 15 7.04 -15.81 6.94
N VAL A 16 6.12 -14.85 6.86
CA VAL A 16 4.83 -14.90 7.56
C VAL A 16 3.73 -14.83 6.53
N HIS A 17 3.04 -15.93 6.29
CA HIS A 17 1.91 -15.98 5.36
C HIS A 17 0.58 -15.70 6.07
N THR A 18 0.27 -16.45 7.12
CA THR A 18 -0.91 -16.26 7.96
C THR A 18 -0.52 -16.31 9.41
N THR A 19 -1.26 -15.60 10.26
CA THR A 19 -1.02 -15.62 11.70
C THR A 19 -2.20 -16.24 12.43
N ALA A 20 -1.93 -16.78 13.61
CA ALA A 20 -2.94 -17.32 14.54
C ALA A 20 -2.43 -17.09 15.96
N LEU A 21 -2.61 -15.88 16.47
CA LEU A 21 -2.17 -15.50 17.81
C LEU A 21 -3.06 -16.16 18.86
N ARG A 22 -2.46 -16.83 19.83
CA ARG A 22 -3.18 -17.68 20.80
C ARG A 22 -4.10 -16.92 21.74
N HIS A 23 -3.69 -15.72 22.16
CA HIS A 23 -4.35 -14.96 23.23
C HIS A 23 -5.08 -13.73 22.72
N LEU A 24 -5.17 -13.53 21.42
CA LEU A 24 -5.87 -12.41 20.81
C LEU A 24 -6.91 -12.90 19.81
N LYS A 25 -8.01 -12.16 19.73
CA LYS A 25 -9.11 -12.49 18.82
C LYS A 25 -8.84 -11.88 17.44
N LEU A 26 -8.83 -12.71 16.41
CA LEU A 26 -8.79 -12.24 15.03
C LEU A 26 -10.12 -11.55 14.68
N LEU A 27 -10.06 -10.29 14.27
CA LEU A 27 -11.22 -9.52 13.81
C LEU A 27 -11.41 -9.65 12.31
N HIS A 28 -10.32 -9.60 11.55
CA HIS A 28 -10.37 -9.59 10.09
C HIS A 28 -9.04 -10.07 9.50
N ARG A 29 -9.16 -10.82 8.40
CA ARG A 29 -8.01 -11.19 7.57
C ARG A 29 -8.21 -10.64 6.18
N GLY A 30 -7.44 -9.61 5.85
CA GLY A 30 -7.41 -9.01 4.52
C GLY A 30 -6.47 -9.75 3.57
N LYS A 31 -6.26 -9.18 2.40
CA LYS A 31 -5.34 -9.76 1.39
C LYS A 31 -3.89 -9.81 1.86
N VAL A 32 -3.49 -8.87 2.72
CA VAL A 32 -2.10 -8.73 3.20
C VAL A 32 -2.03 -8.65 4.72
N ARG A 33 -3.06 -8.16 5.41
CA ARG A 33 -3.03 -7.88 6.84
C ARG A 33 -3.98 -8.76 7.64
N ASP A 34 -3.53 -9.15 8.83
CA ASP A 34 -4.35 -9.77 9.86
C ASP A 34 -4.57 -8.75 10.98
N ILE A 35 -5.81 -8.54 11.37
CA ILE A 35 -6.21 -7.55 12.36
C ILE A 35 -6.79 -8.24 13.58
N TYR A 36 -6.22 -7.94 14.76
CA TYR A 36 -6.61 -8.52 16.04
C TYR A 36 -7.21 -7.46 16.98
N GLU A 37 -8.16 -7.88 17.78
CA GLU A 37 -8.73 -7.06 18.85
C GLU A 37 -7.75 -6.98 20.02
N LEU A 38 -7.56 -5.78 20.58
CA LEU A 38 -6.83 -5.60 21.84
C LEU A 38 -7.76 -5.16 22.96
N ASP A 39 -8.52 -4.10 22.72
CA ASP A 39 -9.54 -3.56 23.63
C ASP A 39 -10.56 -2.75 22.82
N ALA A 40 -11.47 -2.07 23.51
CA ALA A 40 -12.51 -1.27 22.85
C ALA A 40 -11.95 -0.14 21.98
N ALA A 41 -10.74 0.35 22.29
CA ALA A 41 -10.13 1.51 21.67
C ALA A 41 -8.94 1.18 20.76
N HIS A 42 -8.43 -0.06 20.78
CA HIS A 42 -7.19 -0.44 20.09
C HIS A 42 -7.31 -1.77 19.34
N MET A 43 -6.54 -1.84 18.25
CA MET A 43 -6.35 -3.05 17.46
C MET A 43 -4.85 -3.28 17.22
N LEU A 44 -4.51 -4.54 16.92
CA LEU A 44 -3.19 -4.89 16.40
C LEU A 44 -3.33 -5.15 14.91
N ILE A 45 -2.55 -4.44 14.11
CA ILE A 45 -2.44 -4.70 12.67
C ILE A 45 -1.14 -5.44 12.41
N VAL A 46 -1.24 -6.65 11.87
CA VAL A 46 -0.09 -7.45 11.44
C VAL A 46 -0.01 -7.41 9.92
N THR A 47 1.06 -6.87 9.39
CA THR A 47 1.31 -6.88 7.94
C THR A 47 2.12 -8.13 7.61
N THR A 48 1.50 -9.04 6.89
CA THR A 48 2.09 -10.32 6.50
C THR A 48 2.92 -10.19 5.22
N ASP A 49 3.55 -11.28 4.81
CA ASP A 49 4.29 -11.38 3.57
C ASP A 49 3.43 -11.90 2.40
N ARG A 50 2.11 -12.02 2.62
CA ARG A 50 1.18 -12.39 1.55
C ARG A 50 1.25 -11.39 0.42
N LEU A 51 1.18 -11.91 -0.80
CA LEU A 51 1.07 -11.11 -2.01
C LEU A 51 -0.26 -11.43 -2.69
N SER A 52 -0.99 -10.41 -3.10
CA SER A 52 -2.15 -10.55 -3.96
C SER A 52 -1.86 -9.96 -5.33
N ALA A 53 -2.36 -10.60 -6.37
CA ALA A 53 -2.35 -10.09 -7.73
C ALA A 53 -3.67 -10.44 -8.40
N PHE A 54 -4.22 -9.52 -9.19
CA PHE A 54 -5.54 -9.68 -9.80
C PHE A 54 -6.62 -10.06 -8.78
N ASP A 55 -6.56 -9.45 -7.59
CA ASP A 55 -7.45 -9.70 -6.45
C ASP A 55 -7.41 -11.12 -5.87
N VAL A 56 -6.39 -11.90 -6.19
CA VAL A 56 -6.18 -13.25 -5.66
C VAL A 56 -4.94 -13.28 -4.80
N VAL A 57 -5.07 -13.82 -3.57
CA VAL A 57 -3.92 -14.06 -2.68
C VAL A 57 -3.14 -15.27 -3.22
N LEU A 58 -1.84 -15.06 -3.46
CA LEU A 58 -0.97 -16.10 -3.97
C LEU A 58 -0.46 -17.01 -2.84
N PRO A 59 -0.14 -18.29 -3.14
CA PRO A 59 0.34 -19.20 -2.10
C PRO A 59 1.75 -18.89 -1.60
N ASP A 60 2.58 -18.24 -2.42
CA ASP A 60 3.97 -17.97 -2.09
C ASP A 60 4.13 -16.58 -1.49
N PRO A 61 4.60 -16.45 -0.23
CA PRO A 61 4.87 -15.16 0.38
C PRO A 61 6.14 -14.53 -0.20
N ILE A 62 6.22 -13.20 -0.12
CA ILE A 62 7.43 -12.45 -0.46
C ILE A 62 8.18 -12.16 0.82
N PRO A 63 9.39 -12.72 1.03
CA PRO A 63 10.15 -12.51 2.26
C PRO A 63 10.35 -11.02 2.56
N HIS A 64 10.18 -10.63 3.82
CA HIS A 64 10.32 -9.26 4.32
C HIS A 64 9.30 -8.25 3.83
N LYS A 65 8.36 -8.61 2.95
CA LYS A 65 7.38 -7.68 2.41
C LYS A 65 6.61 -6.94 3.50
N GLY A 66 6.11 -7.67 4.50
CA GLY A 66 5.34 -7.07 5.61
C GLY A 66 6.15 -6.07 6.42
N ARG A 67 7.42 -6.36 6.66
CA ARG A 67 8.32 -5.45 7.37
C ARG A 67 8.62 -4.20 6.54
N VAL A 68 8.84 -4.35 5.24
CA VAL A 68 9.07 -3.22 4.33
C VAL A 68 7.85 -2.29 4.31
N LEU A 69 6.65 -2.85 4.15
CA LEU A 69 5.42 -2.04 4.13
C LEU A 69 5.19 -1.30 5.45
N THR A 70 5.44 -1.96 6.57
CA THR A 70 5.31 -1.35 7.90
C THR A 70 6.29 -0.20 8.10
N GLU A 71 7.56 -0.42 7.75
CA GLU A 71 8.61 0.61 7.86
C GLU A 71 8.32 1.82 6.98
N ILE A 72 7.88 1.61 5.75
CA ILE A 72 7.53 2.72 4.84
C ILE A 72 6.33 3.50 5.37
N SER A 73 5.28 2.82 5.83
CA SER A 73 4.11 3.51 6.41
C SER A 73 4.49 4.32 7.65
N GLU A 74 5.25 3.76 8.58
CA GLU A 74 5.71 4.47 9.78
C GLU A 74 6.58 5.67 9.45
N PHE A 75 7.45 5.54 8.45
CA PHE A 75 8.27 6.64 7.93
C PHE A 75 7.40 7.84 7.51
N TRP A 76 6.36 7.59 6.73
CA TRP A 76 5.46 8.64 6.27
C TRP A 76 4.54 9.16 7.35
N PHE A 77 4.02 8.30 8.22
CA PHE A 77 3.21 8.75 9.36
C PHE A 77 3.98 9.73 10.25
N ALA A 78 5.25 9.45 10.51
CA ALA A 78 6.09 10.34 11.31
C ALA A 78 6.26 11.72 10.65
N ARG A 79 6.41 11.78 9.34
CA ARG A 79 6.69 13.01 8.59
C ARG A 79 5.45 13.83 8.24
N THR A 80 4.28 13.25 8.34
CA THR A 80 3.02 13.92 7.96
C THR A 80 2.16 14.31 9.17
N ARG A 81 2.67 14.19 10.39
CA ARG A 81 1.93 14.52 11.62
C ARG A 81 1.43 15.96 11.65
N ALA A 82 2.19 16.89 11.08
CA ALA A 82 1.80 18.31 11.01
C ALA A 82 0.65 18.53 10.01
N ILE A 83 0.41 17.61 9.08
CA ILE A 83 -0.66 17.71 8.10
C ILE A 83 -1.95 17.13 8.66
N VAL A 84 -1.88 15.91 9.19
CA VAL A 84 -3.04 15.18 9.71
C VAL A 84 -2.58 14.17 10.77
N PRO A 85 -3.35 13.98 11.87
CA PRO A 85 -3.05 12.91 12.81
C PRO A 85 -3.24 11.53 12.15
N ASN A 86 -2.61 10.51 12.71
CA ASN A 86 -2.67 9.15 12.19
C ASN A 86 -3.11 8.14 13.27
N GLN A 87 -3.31 6.90 12.84
CA GLN A 87 -3.85 5.83 13.68
C GLN A 87 -2.87 5.29 14.74
N LEU A 88 -1.58 5.54 14.63
CA LEU A 88 -0.59 4.95 15.53
C LEU A 88 -0.83 5.38 16.98
N SER A 89 -0.88 4.38 17.88
CA SER A 89 -1.11 4.64 19.31
C SER A 89 0.16 4.98 20.07
N GLY A 90 1.33 4.66 19.53
CA GLY A 90 2.61 4.77 20.22
C GLY A 90 2.85 3.67 21.27
N ARG A 91 1.93 2.72 21.42
CA ARG A 91 2.08 1.59 22.37
C ARG A 91 3.01 0.54 21.83
N SER A 92 3.83 -0.04 22.72
CA SER A 92 4.75 -1.11 22.40
C SER A 92 4.06 -2.48 22.39
N LEU A 93 4.54 -3.39 21.53
CA LEU A 93 4.13 -4.80 21.55
C LEU A 93 4.47 -5.52 22.85
N ASP A 94 5.40 -4.99 23.65
CA ASP A 94 5.84 -5.60 24.92
C ASP A 94 4.72 -5.78 25.95
N ALA A 95 3.68 -4.95 25.86
CA ALA A 95 2.52 -5.04 26.75
C ALA A 95 1.48 -6.09 26.34
N LEU A 96 1.66 -6.73 25.19
CA LEU A 96 0.68 -7.68 24.66
C LEU A 96 0.89 -9.12 25.18
N PRO A 97 -0.19 -9.91 25.32
CA PRO A 97 -0.11 -11.30 25.73
C PRO A 97 0.34 -12.19 24.57
N LEU A 98 1.58 -12.05 24.16
CA LEU A 98 2.19 -12.81 23.07
C LEU A 98 3.11 -13.90 23.62
N GLU A 99 3.08 -15.06 23.00
CA GLU A 99 4.12 -16.07 23.21
C GLU A 99 5.46 -15.57 22.66
N PRO A 100 6.62 -16.05 23.18
CA PRO A 100 7.92 -15.58 22.72
C PRO A 100 8.13 -15.73 21.21
N GLU A 101 7.70 -16.83 20.61
CA GLU A 101 7.78 -17.08 19.18
C GLU A 101 6.86 -16.15 18.37
N GLU A 102 5.70 -15.80 18.92
CA GLU A 102 4.78 -14.84 18.29
C GLU A 102 5.40 -13.44 18.30
N ARG A 103 5.99 -13.04 19.41
CA ARG A 103 6.68 -11.75 19.53
C ARG A 103 7.80 -11.61 18.51
N GLN A 104 8.60 -12.65 18.34
CA GLN A 104 9.68 -12.67 17.34
C GLN A 104 9.13 -12.58 15.91
N MET A 105 8.06 -13.31 15.63
CA MET A 105 7.39 -13.29 14.32
C MET A 105 6.83 -11.91 13.97
N LEU A 106 6.28 -11.19 14.95
CA LEU A 106 5.62 -9.90 14.75
C LEU A 106 6.57 -8.71 14.71
N GLU A 107 7.84 -8.90 15.05
CA GLU A 107 8.80 -7.81 15.13
C GLU A 107 8.95 -7.09 13.78
N GLY A 108 8.79 -5.75 13.81
CA GLY A 108 8.91 -4.89 12.64
C GLY A 108 7.75 -4.95 11.65
N ARG A 109 6.73 -5.78 11.89
CA ARG A 109 5.57 -5.95 10.99
C ARG A 109 4.22 -5.75 11.64
N ALA A 110 4.18 -5.42 12.91
CA ALA A 110 2.93 -5.25 13.64
C ALA A 110 2.93 -3.92 14.39
N VAL A 111 1.76 -3.26 14.40
CA VAL A 111 1.57 -1.98 15.07
C VAL A 111 0.26 -1.99 15.86
N ILE A 112 0.27 -1.32 17.01
CA ILE A 112 -0.94 -1.08 17.80
C ILE A 112 -1.53 0.25 17.37
N VAL A 113 -2.76 0.22 16.90
CA VAL A 113 -3.46 1.37 16.35
C VAL A 113 -4.71 1.67 17.16
N ARG A 114 -5.16 2.93 17.10
CA ARG A 114 -6.48 3.33 17.59
C ARG A 114 -7.56 2.78 16.67
N ARG A 115 -8.68 2.37 17.26
CA ARG A 115 -9.88 2.09 16.50
C ARG A 115 -10.50 3.40 16.04
N LEU A 116 -10.61 3.56 14.74
CA LEU A 116 -11.23 4.70 14.11
C LEU A 116 -12.49 4.25 13.37
N LYS A 117 -13.45 5.16 13.26
CA LYS A 117 -14.59 4.94 12.38
C LYS A 117 -14.14 5.18 10.95
N ALA A 118 -13.90 4.12 10.19
CA ALA A 118 -13.47 4.21 8.81
C ALA A 118 -14.52 4.91 7.95
N LEU A 119 -14.09 5.85 7.12
CA LEU A 119 -14.95 6.51 6.15
C LEU A 119 -15.02 5.66 4.86
N PRO A 120 -16.19 5.63 4.19
CA PRO A 120 -16.43 4.74 3.06
C PRO A 120 -15.85 5.26 1.73
N ILE A 121 -14.74 5.95 1.78
CA ILE A 121 -14.09 6.59 0.64
C ILE A 121 -12.63 6.18 0.58
N GLU A 122 -12.17 5.82 -0.62
CA GLU A 122 -10.77 5.70 -0.96
C GLU A 122 -10.30 7.06 -1.47
N ALA A 123 -9.37 7.69 -0.75
CA ALA A 123 -8.83 9.01 -1.10
C ALA A 123 -7.65 8.83 -2.06
N VAL A 124 -7.93 8.92 -3.35
CA VAL A 124 -6.93 8.75 -4.41
C VAL A 124 -6.49 10.12 -4.92
N VAL A 125 -5.21 10.34 -5.03
CA VAL A 125 -4.61 11.49 -5.68
C VAL A 125 -3.71 11.03 -6.82
N ARG A 126 -3.79 11.73 -7.96
CA ARG A 126 -3.01 11.41 -9.15
C ARG A 126 -2.19 12.60 -9.56
N GLY A 127 -0.88 12.40 -9.71
CA GLY A 127 0.03 13.39 -10.27
C GLY A 127 0.43 13.06 -11.69
N TYR A 128 0.18 11.84 -12.14
CA TYR A 128 0.54 11.31 -13.46
C TYR A 128 -0.62 10.49 -14.01
N LEU A 129 -0.67 10.39 -15.33
CA LEU A 129 -1.79 9.77 -16.05
C LEU A 129 -1.51 8.31 -16.34
N ILE A 130 -1.97 7.43 -15.44
CA ILE A 130 -1.73 5.99 -15.52
C ILE A 130 -2.91 5.19 -14.92
N GLY A 131 -2.96 3.90 -15.17
CA GLY A 131 -3.96 3.00 -14.60
C GLY A 131 -5.38 3.34 -15.00
N SER A 132 -6.33 3.27 -14.07
CA SER A 132 -7.74 3.58 -14.35
C SER A 132 -7.94 5.03 -14.75
N GLY A 133 -7.12 5.96 -14.24
CA GLY A 133 -7.15 7.36 -14.64
C GLY A 133 -6.81 7.55 -16.11
N TRP A 134 -5.82 6.83 -16.62
CA TRP A 134 -5.48 6.83 -18.05
C TRP A 134 -6.63 6.30 -18.91
N LYS A 135 -7.27 5.21 -18.49
CA LYS A 135 -8.42 4.64 -19.19
C LYS A 135 -9.60 5.60 -19.23
N ASP A 136 -9.91 6.25 -18.11
CA ASP A 136 -11.01 7.23 -18.04
C ASP A 136 -10.71 8.45 -18.92
N TYR A 137 -9.48 8.94 -18.92
CA TYR A 137 -9.08 10.04 -19.76
C TYR A 137 -9.20 9.71 -21.26
N GLN A 138 -8.75 8.52 -21.67
CA GLN A 138 -8.90 8.07 -23.06
C GLN A 138 -10.34 8.01 -23.50
N ALA A 139 -11.23 7.58 -22.60
CA ALA A 139 -12.65 7.44 -22.90
C ALA A 139 -13.39 8.78 -22.90
N ASN A 140 -13.06 9.69 -21.99
CA ASN A 140 -13.90 10.85 -21.67
C ASN A 140 -13.17 12.20 -21.70
N GLY A 141 -11.84 12.22 -21.78
CA GLY A 141 -11.03 13.45 -21.61
C GLY A 141 -11.06 14.01 -20.18
N ALA A 142 -11.57 13.22 -19.22
CA ALA A 142 -11.78 13.61 -17.83
C ALA A 142 -11.58 12.44 -16.90
N ILE A 143 -11.28 12.72 -15.62
CA ILE A 143 -11.22 11.73 -14.54
C ILE A 143 -12.09 12.26 -13.39
N CYS A 144 -13.04 11.47 -12.91
CA CYS A 144 -13.92 11.87 -11.82
C CYS A 144 -14.63 13.22 -12.08
N GLY A 145 -14.99 13.49 -13.31
CA GLY A 145 -15.58 14.77 -13.72
C GLY A 145 -14.60 15.93 -13.86
N ILE A 146 -13.31 15.73 -13.58
CA ILE A 146 -12.27 16.75 -13.76
C ILE A 146 -11.77 16.68 -15.19
N ARG A 147 -12.04 17.73 -15.97
CA ARG A 147 -11.52 17.83 -17.33
C ARG A 147 -10.04 18.11 -17.36
N LEU A 148 -9.34 17.38 -18.22
CA LEU A 148 -7.91 17.51 -18.43
C LEU A 148 -7.63 18.06 -19.82
N PRO A 149 -6.44 18.68 -20.03
CA PRO A 149 -6.03 19.14 -21.37
C PRO A 149 -6.06 18.01 -22.40
N ALA A 150 -6.37 18.34 -23.64
CA ALA A 150 -6.30 17.38 -24.74
C ALA A 150 -4.86 17.02 -25.08
N GLY A 151 -4.65 15.82 -25.62
CA GLY A 151 -3.36 15.37 -26.11
C GLY A 151 -2.37 14.88 -25.06
N LEU A 152 -2.81 14.65 -23.82
CA LEU A 152 -1.96 14.02 -22.81
C LEU A 152 -1.69 12.56 -23.18
N ARG A 153 -0.48 12.11 -22.86
CA ARG A 153 -0.02 10.75 -23.14
C ARG A 153 0.03 9.91 -21.88
N GLN A 154 0.11 8.62 -22.05
CA GLN A 154 0.26 7.68 -20.92
C GLN A 154 1.50 8.03 -20.09
N ALA A 155 1.38 7.96 -18.77
CA ALA A 155 2.41 8.30 -17.80
C ALA A 155 2.87 9.77 -17.80
N GLU A 156 2.18 10.65 -18.53
CA GLU A 156 2.49 12.07 -18.53
C GLU A 156 2.13 12.71 -17.19
N GLN A 157 2.99 13.59 -16.71
CA GLN A 157 2.72 14.38 -15.51
C GLN A 157 1.55 15.32 -15.78
N LEU A 158 0.57 15.32 -14.87
CA LEU A 158 -0.56 16.24 -14.96
C LEU A 158 -0.11 17.67 -14.64
N PRO A 159 -0.80 18.69 -15.19
CA PRO A 159 -0.49 20.10 -14.89
C PRO A 159 -0.47 20.40 -13.39
N GLU A 160 -1.36 19.77 -12.65
CA GLU A 160 -1.42 19.78 -11.19
C GLU A 160 -1.94 18.44 -10.69
N PRO A 161 -1.59 18.02 -9.44
CA PRO A 161 -2.20 16.84 -8.84
C PRO A 161 -3.71 17.00 -8.70
N ILE A 162 -4.44 15.92 -8.93
CA ILE A 162 -5.91 15.92 -8.86
C ILE A 162 -6.41 14.87 -7.86
N PHE A 163 -7.45 15.23 -7.12
CA PHE A 163 -8.16 14.33 -6.22
C PHE A 163 -9.22 13.54 -7.00
N THR A 164 -9.01 12.23 -7.09
CA THR A 164 -9.85 11.32 -7.87
C THR A 164 -10.34 10.19 -6.99
N PRO A 165 -11.31 10.45 -6.10
CA PRO A 165 -11.76 9.48 -5.10
C PRO A 165 -12.43 8.29 -5.74
N SER A 166 -12.44 7.17 -4.99
CA SER A 166 -13.29 6.03 -5.33
C SER A 166 -14.09 5.61 -4.11
N THR A 167 -15.20 4.92 -4.34
CA THR A 167 -16.00 4.33 -3.27
C THR A 167 -15.44 2.96 -2.94
N LYS A 168 -15.49 2.61 -1.64
CA LYS A 168 -15.18 1.24 -1.21
C LYS A 168 -16.28 0.32 -1.72
N ALA A 169 -15.90 -0.67 -2.52
CA ALA A 169 -16.82 -1.68 -3.01
C ALA A 169 -17.26 -2.64 -1.90
N ALA A 170 -18.42 -3.26 -2.09
CA ALA A 170 -18.82 -4.44 -1.33
C ALA A 170 -17.85 -5.59 -1.62
N VAL A 171 -17.77 -6.57 -0.71
CA VAL A 171 -16.91 -7.75 -0.89
C VAL A 171 -17.24 -8.43 -2.23
N GLY A 172 -16.22 -8.57 -3.09
CA GLY A 172 -16.35 -9.18 -4.42
C GLY A 172 -16.60 -8.21 -5.57
N ASP A 173 -16.91 -6.94 -5.30
CA ASP A 173 -17.04 -5.90 -6.32
C ASP A 173 -15.74 -5.11 -6.48
N HIS A 174 -15.63 -4.36 -7.58
CA HIS A 174 -14.51 -3.45 -7.82
C HIS A 174 -14.82 -2.05 -7.31
N ASP A 175 -13.80 -1.33 -6.80
CA ASP A 175 -13.92 0.07 -6.44
C ASP A 175 -14.18 0.91 -7.70
N GLU A 176 -15.06 1.91 -7.57
CA GLU A 176 -15.42 2.80 -8.67
C GLU A 176 -14.90 4.21 -8.42
N ASN A 177 -14.25 4.80 -9.43
CA ASN A 177 -13.91 6.22 -9.44
C ASN A 177 -15.20 7.05 -9.48
N VAL A 178 -15.32 8.01 -8.58
CA VAL A 178 -16.52 8.83 -8.44
C VAL A 178 -16.16 10.32 -8.39
N GLY A 179 -17.11 11.17 -8.74
CA GLY A 179 -16.94 12.62 -8.60
C GLY A 179 -16.93 13.06 -7.14
N PHE A 180 -16.40 14.24 -6.89
CA PHE A 180 -16.36 14.83 -5.55
C PHE A 180 -17.75 15.00 -4.94
N ASP A 181 -18.76 15.27 -5.75
CA ASP A 181 -20.16 15.35 -5.34
C ASP A 181 -20.66 14.07 -4.67
N VAL A 182 -20.24 12.90 -5.13
CA VAL A 182 -20.58 11.61 -4.52
C VAL A 182 -19.94 11.50 -3.13
N VAL A 183 -18.72 11.97 -2.94
CA VAL A 183 -18.07 12.01 -1.63
C VAL A 183 -18.85 12.93 -0.68
N VAL A 184 -19.25 14.10 -1.13
CA VAL A 184 -20.08 15.04 -0.34
C VAL A 184 -21.37 14.38 0.09
N ASP A 185 -22.06 13.66 -0.81
CA ASP A 185 -23.30 12.95 -0.49
C ASP A 185 -23.10 11.87 0.58
N LYS A 186 -21.94 11.20 0.59
CA LYS A 186 -21.67 10.11 1.52
C LYS A 186 -21.24 10.57 2.91
N ILE A 187 -20.41 11.61 3.02
CA ILE A 187 -19.78 12.00 4.29
C ILE A 187 -20.00 13.46 4.66
N GLY A 188 -20.67 14.24 3.83
CA GLY A 188 -20.89 15.67 4.05
C GLY A 188 -19.80 16.54 3.46
N ALA A 189 -20.14 17.80 3.17
CA ALA A 189 -19.25 18.74 2.50
C ALA A 189 -17.99 19.06 3.31
N GLU A 190 -18.10 19.22 4.63
CA GLU A 190 -16.98 19.58 5.49
C GLU A 190 -15.90 18.50 5.51
N LEU A 191 -16.27 17.23 5.75
CA LEU A 191 -15.33 16.11 5.74
C LEU A 191 -14.78 15.86 4.34
N ALA A 192 -15.61 15.98 3.31
CA ALA A 192 -15.16 15.82 1.93
C ALA A 192 -14.05 16.81 1.57
N GLU A 193 -14.22 18.08 1.94
CA GLU A 193 -13.21 19.11 1.73
C GLU A 193 -11.94 18.87 2.54
N GLN A 194 -12.07 18.44 3.79
CA GLN A 194 -10.91 18.09 4.62
C GLN A 194 -10.10 16.95 3.99
N ILE A 195 -10.76 15.88 3.55
CA ILE A 195 -10.09 14.73 2.94
C ILE A 195 -9.39 15.16 1.65
N ARG A 196 -10.07 15.91 0.78
CA ARG A 196 -9.46 16.41 -0.45
C ARG A 196 -8.22 17.25 -0.18
N ALA A 197 -8.33 18.23 0.71
CA ALA A 197 -7.23 19.13 1.05
C ALA A 197 -6.05 18.38 1.66
N LYS A 198 -6.30 17.49 2.63
CA LYS A 198 -5.25 16.71 3.30
C LYS A 198 -4.58 15.72 2.35
N THR A 199 -5.35 15.07 1.50
CA THR A 199 -4.82 14.13 0.50
C THR A 199 -3.88 14.83 -0.48
N LEU A 200 -4.28 15.99 -1.01
CA LEU A 200 -3.43 16.78 -1.91
C LEU A 200 -2.17 17.30 -1.21
N GLU A 201 -2.29 17.75 0.03
CA GLU A 201 -1.14 18.24 0.81
C GLU A 201 -0.13 17.13 1.14
N ILE A 202 -0.62 15.96 1.55
CA ILE A 202 0.22 14.78 1.79
C ILE A 202 0.95 14.39 0.51
N TYR A 203 0.24 14.31 -0.60
CA TYR A 203 0.83 13.93 -1.89
C TYR A 203 1.92 14.93 -2.33
N ALA A 204 1.64 16.23 -2.26
CA ALA A 204 2.61 17.25 -2.66
C ALA A 204 3.91 17.16 -1.84
N PHE A 205 3.79 16.97 -0.54
CA PHE A 205 4.94 16.78 0.35
C PHE A 205 5.72 15.51 0.01
N ALA A 206 5.02 14.38 -0.09
CA ALA A 206 5.64 13.07 -0.33
C ALA A 206 6.26 12.97 -1.73
N ALA A 207 5.59 13.48 -2.75
CA ALA A 207 6.09 13.46 -4.11
C ALA A 207 7.40 14.25 -4.26
N ARG A 208 7.49 15.40 -3.63
CA ARG A 208 8.72 16.21 -3.60
C ARG A 208 9.84 15.47 -2.87
N TYR A 209 9.54 14.94 -1.69
CA TYR A 209 10.51 14.19 -0.88
C TYR A 209 11.07 12.99 -1.65
N ALA A 210 10.19 12.20 -2.26
CA ALA A 210 10.57 11.02 -3.03
C ALA A 210 11.37 11.37 -4.30
N ARG A 211 10.99 12.44 -4.99
CA ARG A 211 11.68 12.90 -6.21
C ARG A 211 13.15 13.22 -5.95
N GLU A 212 13.45 13.86 -4.85
CA GLU A 212 14.83 14.15 -4.42
C GLU A 212 15.65 12.88 -4.19
N ARG A 213 14.99 11.74 -4.02
CA ARG A 213 15.61 10.42 -3.80
C ARG A 213 15.46 9.48 -5.00
N GLY A 214 15.14 10.03 -6.16
CA GLY A 214 15.09 9.27 -7.40
C GLY A 214 13.83 8.43 -7.58
N ILE A 215 12.75 8.72 -6.83
CA ILE A 215 11.46 8.04 -6.96
C ILE A 215 10.38 9.03 -7.34
N ILE A 216 9.60 8.67 -8.38
CA ILE A 216 8.36 9.36 -8.73
C ILE A 216 7.20 8.63 -8.06
N ILE A 217 6.42 9.34 -7.27
CA ILE A 217 5.13 8.86 -6.80
C ILE A 217 4.07 9.32 -7.82
N ALA A 218 3.62 8.40 -8.65
CA ALA A 218 2.67 8.74 -9.71
C ALA A 218 1.27 8.99 -9.18
N ASP A 219 0.84 8.17 -8.25
CA ASP A 219 -0.43 8.27 -7.54
C ASP A 219 -0.35 7.52 -6.21
N THR A 220 -1.31 7.78 -5.36
CA THR A 220 -1.47 7.06 -4.10
C THR A 220 -2.92 7.01 -3.66
N LYS A 221 -3.24 6.03 -2.85
CA LYS A 221 -4.55 5.81 -2.24
C LYS A 221 -4.41 5.84 -0.73
N LEU A 222 -5.18 6.71 -0.08
CA LEU A 222 -5.22 6.86 1.37
C LEU A 222 -6.59 6.48 1.91
N GLU A 223 -6.63 6.02 3.14
CA GLU A 223 -7.86 5.80 3.89
C GLU A 223 -7.90 6.74 5.10
N PHE A 224 -9.09 7.19 5.46
CA PHE A 224 -9.34 8.08 6.57
C PHE A 224 -10.41 7.52 7.50
N GLY A 225 -10.32 7.90 8.74
CA GLY A 225 -11.31 7.58 9.76
C GLY A 225 -11.45 8.70 10.76
N LEU A 226 -12.48 8.60 11.60
CA LEU A 226 -12.78 9.57 12.66
C LEU A 226 -12.51 8.92 14.02
N ASP A 227 -11.93 9.69 14.93
CA ASP A 227 -11.86 9.31 16.34
C ASP A 227 -13.20 9.56 17.05
N GLU A 228 -13.25 9.29 18.35
CA GLU A 228 -14.46 9.47 19.16
C GLU A 228 -14.94 10.93 19.24
N ASN A 229 -14.07 11.89 18.95
CA ASN A 229 -14.37 13.33 18.93
C ASN A 229 -14.67 13.85 17.51
N GLY A 230 -14.75 12.96 16.53
CA GLY A 230 -14.98 13.34 15.14
C GLY A 230 -13.78 13.94 14.43
N VAL A 231 -12.57 13.78 14.97
CA VAL A 231 -11.34 14.29 14.36
C VAL A 231 -10.84 13.34 13.29
N LEU A 232 -10.54 13.89 12.12
CA LEU A 232 -10.05 13.14 10.96
C LEU A 232 -8.63 12.63 11.19
N HIS A 233 -8.42 11.33 10.93
CA HIS A 233 -7.14 10.67 10.98
C HIS A 233 -6.88 9.91 9.69
N VAL A 234 -5.65 9.89 9.22
CA VAL A 234 -5.23 8.95 8.19
C VAL A 234 -4.98 7.58 8.84
N MET A 235 -5.37 6.51 8.15
CA MET A 235 -5.31 5.15 8.68
C MET A 235 -4.88 4.16 7.61
N ASP A 236 -4.80 2.89 7.99
CA ASP A 236 -4.40 1.74 7.20
C ASP A 236 -2.91 1.77 6.86
N GLU A 237 -2.54 1.97 5.62
CA GLU A 237 -1.15 2.13 5.18
C GLU A 237 -0.96 3.47 4.48
N MET A 238 0.28 3.91 4.36
CA MET A 238 0.57 5.21 3.80
C MET A 238 1.77 5.16 2.86
N LEU A 239 1.52 5.46 1.59
CA LEU A 239 2.57 5.70 0.58
C LEU A 239 3.58 4.56 0.48
N THR A 240 3.05 3.34 0.36
CA THR A 240 3.83 2.12 0.14
C THR A 240 3.76 1.70 -1.33
N PRO A 241 4.61 0.78 -1.77
CA PRO A 241 4.50 0.21 -3.13
C PRO A 241 3.17 -0.52 -3.40
N ASP A 242 2.43 -0.92 -2.36
CA ASP A 242 1.11 -1.55 -2.52
C ASP A 242 -0.01 -0.53 -2.67
N SER A 243 0.08 0.62 -2.01
CA SER A 243 -0.93 1.68 -2.06
C SER A 243 -0.63 2.79 -3.08
N SER A 244 0.55 2.75 -3.69
CA SER A 244 1.05 3.82 -4.55
C SER A 244 1.77 3.24 -5.76
N ARG A 245 1.86 4.02 -6.85
CA ARG A 245 2.78 3.70 -7.94
C ARG A 245 4.07 4.47 -7.74
N PHE A 246 5.14 3.73 -7.46
CA PHE A 246 6.50 4.25 -7.34
C PHE A 246 7.30 3.88 -8.57
N TRP A 247 7.80 4.89 -9.28
CA TRP A 247 8.62 4.70 -10.48
C TRP A 247 10.05 5.18 -10.26
N PRO A 248 11.05 4.46 -10.80
CA PRO A 248 12.40 5.00 -10.88
C PRO A 248 12.41 6.28 -11.72
N ALA A 249 12.94 7.38 -11.17
CA ALA A 249 12.96 8.65 -11.89
C ALA A 249 13.91 8.63 -13.09
N ASP A 250 15.00 7.86 -12.99
CA ASP A 250 16.05 7.80 -14.03
C ASP A 250 15.61 7.06 -15.30
N THR A 251 14.62 6.17 -15.22
CA THR A 251 14.09 5.41 -16.36
C THR A 251 12.72 5.89 -16.83
N TYR A 252 12.19 6.92 -16.19
CA TYR A 252 10.87 7.47 -16.52
C TYR A 252 10.83 8.05 -17.93
N GLN A 253 9.83 7.62 -18.71
CA GLN A 253 9.52 8.15 -20.03
C GLN A 253 8.02 8.31 -20.20
N VAL A 254 7.61 9.43 -20.80
CA VAL A 254 6.22 9.64 -21.21
C VAL A 254 5.89 8.76 -22.40
N GLY A 255 4.68 8.22 -22.43
CA GLY A 255 4.16 7.42 -23.53
C GLY A 255 4.28 5.92 -23.36
N VAL A 256 4.96 5.47 -22.33
CA VAL A 256 5.10 4.05 -21.98
C VAL A 256 4.78 3.84 -20.51
N SER A 257 4.34 2.63 -20.14
CA SER A 257 4.14 2.29 -18.74
C SER A 257 5.50 2.11 -18.05
N PRO A 258 5.84 2.94 -17.06
CA PRO A 258 7.14 2.83 -16.39
C PRO A 258 7.28 1.54 -15.59
N PRO A 259 8.52 1.04 -15.37
CA PRO A 259 8.75 0.01 -14.37
C PRO A 259 8.39 0.53 -12.98
N SER A 260 7.97 -0.35 -12.10
CA SER A 260 7.44 -0.01 -10.77
C SER A 260 8.17 -0.77 -9.68
N TYR A 261 8.27 -0.18 -8.47
CA TYR A 261 8.86 -0.82 -7.28
C TYR A 261 7.84 -1.71 -6.57
N ASP A 262 7.14 -2.55 -7.31
CA ASP A 262 6.11 -3.42 -6.77
C ASP A 262 6.19 -4.86 -7.31
N LYS A 263 5.03 -5.45 -7.48
CA LYS A 263 4.82 -6.81 -7.94
C LYS A 263 4.72 -6.99 -9.46
N GLN A 264 5.33 -6.10 -10.25
CA GLN A 264 5.24 -6.18 -11.71
C GLN A 264 5.82 -7.48 -12.27
N TYR A 265 6.92 -7.97 -11.71
CA TYR A 265 7.49 -9.27 -12.10
C TYR A 265 6.50 -10.42 -11.90
N VAL A 266 5.74 -10.39 -10.81
CA VAL A 266 4.72 -11.41 -10.53
C VAL A 266 3.57 -11.30 -11.52
N ARG A 267 3.06 -10.08 -11.77
CA ARG A 267 1.99 -9.87 -12.75
C ARG A 267 2.39 -10.35 -14.13
N ASP A 268 3.60 -10.00 -14.58
CA ASP A 268 4.11 -10.39 -15.89
C ASP A 268 4.21 -11.91 -16.01
N TYR A 269 4.70 -12.57 -14.96
CA TYR A 269 4.74 -14.03 -14.93
C TYR A 269 3.35 -14.65 -15.00
N LEU A 270 2.39 -14.16 -14.22
CA LEU A 270 1.02 -14.68 -14.20
C LEU A 270 0.33 -14.53 -15.56
N GLU A 271 0.63 -13.47 -16.29
CA GLU A 271 0.09 -13.26 -17.66
C GLU A 271 0.64 -14.26 -18.68
N THR A 272 1.76 -14.93 -18.40
CA THR A 272 2.28 -16.01 -19.26
C THR A 272 1.54 -17.33 -19.07
N LEU A 273 0.75 -17.47 -18.01
CA LEU A 273 0.04 -18.69 -17.65
C LEU A 273 -1.38 -18.71 -18.23
N ASP A 274 -1.87 -19.91 -18.52
CA ASP A 274 -3.29 -20.16 -18.77
C ASP A 274 -4.04 -20.23 -17.44
N TRP A 275 -4.26 -19.06 -16.85
CA TRP A 275 -4.94 -18.91 -15.57
C TRP A 275 -6.03 -17.85 -15.68
N ASN A 276 -7.23 -18.19 -15.22
CA ASN A 276 -8.42 -17.34 -15.35
C ASN A 276 -8.53 -16.23 -14.28
N LYS A 277 -7.47 -15.99 -13.49
CA LYS A 277 -7.42 -14.96 -12.44
C LYS A 277 -8.45 -15.13 -11.33
N THR A 278 -8.77 -16.39 -11.03
CA THR A 278 -9.62 -16.77 -9.89
C THR A 278 -8.84 -17.68 -8.94
N ALA A 279 -9.25 -17.71 -7.66
CA ALA A 279 -8.63 -18.61 -6.68
C ALA A 279 -8.83 -20.09 -7.05
N PRO A 280 -7.85 -20.98 -6.79
CA PRO A 280 -6.59 -20.70 -6.13
C PRO A 280 -5.56 -20.03 -7.04
N GLY A 281 -4.69 -19.18 -6.47
CA GLY A 281 -3.59 -18.58 -7.19
C GLY A 281 -2.49 -19.60 -7.54
N PRO A 282 -1.82 -19.44 -8.69
CA PRO A 282 -0.68 -20.28 -9.03
C PRO A 282 0.54 -20.04 -8.15
N HIS A 283 1.43 -21.02 -8.09
CA HIS A 283 2.75 -20.82 -7.49
C HIS A 283 3.63 -19.92 -8.36
N VAL A 284 4.52 -19.18 -7.71
CA VAL A 284 5.45 -18.26 -8.37
C VAL A 284 6.87 -18.81 -8.23
N PRO A 285 7.68 -18.83 -9.31
CA PRO A 285 9.06 -19.31 -9.23
C PRO A 285 9.93 -18.53 -8.26
N ALA A 286 10.90 -19.19 -7.67
CA ALA A 286 11.78 -18.62 -6.65
C ALA A 286 12.55 -17.38 -7.12
N GLU A 287 12.99 -17.34 -8.38
CA GLU A 287 13.70 -16.21 -8.97
C GLU A 287 12.81 -14.96 -9.11
N ILE A 288 11.51 -15.14 -9.36
CA ILE A 288 10.54 -14.04 -9.45
C ILE A 288 10.21 -13.52 -8.04
N ILE A 289 10.09 -14.41 -7.06
CA ILE A 289 9.94 -14.03 -5.65
C ILE A 289 11.13 -13.20 -5.18
N ALA A 290 12.35 -13.65 -5.47
CA ALA A 290 13.58 -12.93 -5.10
C ALA A 290 13.67 -11.56 -5.76
N ALA A 291 13.33 -11.44 -7.03
CA ALA A 291 13.31 -10.17 -7.76
C ALA A 291 12.26 -9.20 -7.19
N THR A 292 11.09 -9.71 -6.85
CA THR A 292 9.99 -8.93 -6.23
C THR A 292 10.40 -8.44 -4.84
N ARG A 293 10.97 -9.31 -4.02
CA ARG A 293 11.54 -8.93 -2.72
C ARG A 293 12.54 -7.78 -2.87
N GLY A 294 13.43 -7.88 -3.85
CA GLY A 294 14.42 -6.85 -4.15
C GLY A 294 13.79 -5.49 -4.45
N LYS A 295 12.67 -5.45 -5.18
CA LYS A 295 11.95 -4.22 -5.50
C LYS A 295 11.37 -3.55 -4.26
N TYR A 296 10.73 -4.30 -3.38
CA TYR A 296 10.21 -3.76 -2.11
C TYR A 296 11.33 -3.23 -1.23
N ALA A 297 12.41 -3.98 -1.08
CA ALA A 297 13.57 -3.58 -0.28
C ALA A 297 14.26 -2.32 -0.84
N GLU A 298 14.37 -2.21 -2.16
CA GLU A 298 14.97 -1.05 -2.82
C GLU A 298 14.15 0.23 -2.59
N ALA A 299 12.81 0.13 -2.62
CA ALA A 299 11.94 1.28 -2.33
C ALA A 299 12.20 1.81 -0.90
N LEU A 300 12.27 0.93 0.09
CA LEU A 300 12.56 1.31 1.47
C LEU A 300 13.94 1.95 1.61
N LEU A 301 14.95 1.36 0.99
CA LEU A 301 16.32 1.86 1.04
C LEU A 301 16.40 3.28 0.45
N ARG A 302 15.80 3.51 -0.71
CA ARG A 302 15.83 4.81 -1.39
C ARG A 302 15.06 5.87 -0.65
N LEU A 303 13.88 5.54 -0.12
CA LEU A 303 13.04 6.50 0.60
C LEU A 303 13.57 6.85 2.00
N ALA A 304 13.96 5.85 2.75
CA ALA A 304 14.21 5.97 4.19
C ALA A 304 15.63 5.61 4.63
N ASP A 305 16.48 5.13 3.72
CA ASP A 305 17.83 4.64 4.00
C ASP A 305 17.83 3.51 5.04
N ILE A 306 16.82 2.64 4.95
CA ILE A 306 16.63 1.48 5.82
C ILE A 306 16.80 0.21 5.00
N THR A 307 17.57 -0.74 5.53
CA THR A 307 17.68 -2.10 5.00
C THR A 307 16.94 -3.07 5.91
N VAL A 308 16.29 -4.07 5.30
CA VAL A 308 15.61 -5.16 6.01
C VAL A 308 16.36 -6.45 5.73
N GLU A 309 16.86 -7.12 6.79
CA GLU A 309 17.60 -8.39 6.74
C GLU A 309 16.75 -9.53 7.29
#